data_e2a0dfc57d29f984db821f9de9b9cfb4
#
_entry.id   e2a0dfc57d29f984db821f9de9b9cfb4
#
_cell.length_a   1.000
_cell.length_b   1.000
_cell.length_c   1.000
_cell.angle_alpha   90.00
_cell.angle_beta   90.00
_cell.angle_gamma   90.00
#
_symmetry.space_group_name_H-M   'P 1'
#
loop_
_entity.id
_entity.type
_entity.pdbx_description
1 polymer ?
#
loop_
_entity_poly.entity_id
_entity_poly.type
_entity_poly.pdbx_seq_one_letter_code
_entity_poly.pdbx_strand_id
1 'polypeptide(L)'
;MGLCFEFASIIDQKLRGVVESIDETHGFRYRDGKAIIGFVDGTENPAVDEDPYRFAVIGDEDPEFMGGSYVFVQKYIHDMVAWNAL
;
A
#
# COMPACT_ATOMS: atom_id res chain seq x y z
N MET A 1 -3.73 -4.59 -13.18
CA MET A 1 -3.52 -5.79 -12.33
C MET A 1 -2.56 -6.80 -12.94
N GLY A 2 -2.57 -7.01 -14.26
CA GLY A 2 -1.67 -7.97 -14.91
C GLY A 2 -0.19 -7.70 -14.66
N LEU A 3 0.22 -6.44 -14.74
CA LEU A 3 1.61 -6.04 -14.51
C LEU A 3 2.03 -6.21 -13.05
N CYS A 4 1.14 -5.97 -12.12
CA CYS A 4 1.42 -6.17 -10.68
C CYS A 4 1.62 -7.66 -10.38
N PHE A 5 0.78 -8.51 -10.94
CA PHE A 5 0.91 -9.96 -10.81
C PHE A 5 2.24 -10.44 -11.41
N GLU A 6 2.57 -10.00 -12.61
CA GLU A 6 3.80 -10.39 -13.29
C GLU A 6 5.03 -9.97 -12.49
N PHE A 7 5.05 -8.72 -11.99
CA PHE A 7 6.15 -8.20 -11.20
C PHE A 7 6.34 -9.01 -9.90
N ALA A 8 5.26 -9.28 -9.20
CA ALA A 8 5.29 -10.08 -7.97
C ALA A 8 5.78 -11.50 -8.25
N SER A 9 5.35 -12.11 -9.35
CA SER A 9 5.79 -13.45 -9.75
C SER A 9 7.29 -13.50 -10.03
N ILE A 10 7.84 -12.48 -10.70
CA ILE A 10 9.28 -12.41 -10.99
C ILE A 10 10.07 -12.30 -9.69
N ILE A 11 9.65 -11.47 -8.76
CA ILE A 11 10.31 -11.32 -7.44
C ILE A 11 10.25 -12.63 -6.67
N ASP A 12 9.09 -13.29 -6.64
CA ASP A 12 8.90 -14.56 -5.96
C ASP A 12 9.85 -15.63 -6.49
N GLN A 13 10.00 -15.70 -7.82
CA GLN A 13 10.93 -16.65 -8.45
C GLN A 13 12.39 -16.37 -8.05
N LYS A 14 12.78 -15.10 -8.01
CA LYS A 14 14.16 -14.72 -7.64
C LYS A 14 14.48 -15.01 -6.20
N LEU A 15 13.50 -14.95 -5.31
CA LEU A 15 13.65 -15.19 -3.88
C LEU A 15 13.45 -16.65 -3.50
N ARG A 16 13.06 -17.49 -4.45
CA ARG A 16 12.79 -18.91 -4.20
C ARG A 16 14.03 -19.63 -3.65
N GLY A 17 13.85 -20.36 -2.56
CA GLY A 17 14.93 -21.04 -1.87
C GLY A 17 15.64 -20.19 -0.81
N VAL A 18 15.37 -18.87 -0.78
CA VAL A 18 15.93 -17.94 0.20
C VAL A 18 14.88 -17.53 1.21
N VAL A 19 13.65 -17.27 0.74
CA VAL A 19 12.52 -16.89 1.59
C VAL A 19 11.32 -17.76 1.25
N GLU A 20 10.38 -17.84 2.18
CA GLU A 20 9.13 -18.55 2.01
C GLU A 20 7.97 -17.56 2.20
N SER A 21 7.00 -17.58 1.27
CA SER A 21 5.78 -16.80 1.42
C SER A 21 4.88 -17.48 2.45
N ILE A 22 4.60 -16.80 3.54
CA ILE A 22 3.73 -17.33 4.62
C ILE A 22 2.35 -16.71 4.58
N ASP A 23 2.17 -15.61 3.87
CA ASP A 23 0.87 -14.95 3.72
C ASP A 23 0.90 -14.08 2.47
N GLU A 24 -0.21 -14.03 1.76
CA GLU A 24 -0.39 -13.18 0.59
C GLU A 24 -1.73 -12.47 0.68
N THR A 25 -1.71 -11.17 0.42
CA THR A 25 -2.92 -10.37 0.32
C THR A 25 -2.81 -9.48 -0.89
N HIS A 26 -3.80 -9.58 -1.79
CA HIS A 26 -3.83 -8.80 -3.03
C HIS A 26 -4.80 -7.65 -2.86
N GLY A 27 -4.26 -6.42 -2.91
CA GLY A 27 -5.06 -5.22 -2.87
C GLY A 27 -5.47 -4.79 -4.28
N PHE A 28 -6.41 -3.87 -4.34
CA PHE A 28 -6.84 -3.29 -5.60
C PHE A 28 -7.33 -1.87 -5.37
N ARG A 29 -7.25 -1.08 -6.43
CA ARG A 29 -7.85 0.25 -6.43
C ARG A 29 -9.33 0.13 -6.76
N TYR A 30 -10.17 0.66 -5.88
CA TYR A 30 -11.60 0.70 -6.12
C TYR A 30 -11.98 1.94 -6.93
N ARG A 31 -13.24 2.05 -7.30
CA ARG A 31 -13.78 3.09 -8.19
C ARG A 31 -13.37 4.50 -7.75
N ASP A 32 -12.89 5.30 -8.70
CA ASP A 32 -12.52 6.69 -8.49
C ASP A 32 -11.51 6.93 -7.35
N GLY A 33 -10.67 5.92 -7.05
CA GLY A 33 -9.69 6.02 -5.98
C GLY A 33 -10.31 6.06 -4.60
N LYS A 34 -11.45 5.43 -4.42
CA LYS A 34 -12.14 5.35 -3.13
C LYS A 34 -11.89 4.00 -2.46
N ALA A 35 -12.05 3.96 -1.14
CA ALA A 35 -12.15 2.72 -0.42
C ALA A 35 -13.48 2.01 -0.75
N ILE A 36 -13.56 0.71 -0.50
CA ILE A 36 -14.77 -0.07 -0.82
C ILE A 36 -16.02 0.45 -0.09
N ILE A 37 -15.84 1.11 1.05
CA ILE A 37 -16.93 1.73 1.81
C ILE A 37 -17.26 3.16 1.33
N GLY A 38 -16.62 3.63 0.26
CA GLY A 38 -16.98 4.87 -0.43
C GLY A 38 -16.21 6.12 -0.02
N PHE A 39 -15.28 6.03 0.93
CA PHE A 39 -14.48 7.19 1.31
C PHE A 39 -13.34 7.40 0.32
N VAL A 40 -13.03 8.67 0.06
CA VAL A 40 -11.92 9.06 -0.83
C VAL A 40 -10.58 8.80 -0.15
N ASP A 41 -9.70 8.10 -0.86
CA ASP A 41 -8.33 7.87 -0.40
C ASP A 41 -7.47 9.12 -0.61
N GLY A 42 -6.47 9.26 0.24
CA GLY A 42 -5.43 10.26 0.05
C GLY A 42 -5.75 11.65 0.57
N THR A 43 -6.80 11.82 1.38
CA THR A 43 -7.17 13.14 1.93
C THR A 43 -6.10 13.72 2.85
N GLU A 44 -5.28 12.87 3.46
CA GLU A 44 -4.18 13.28 4.35
C GLU A 44 -2.83 13.33 3.61
N ASN A 45 -2.81 13.11 2.32
CA ASN A 45 -1.58 13.26 1.55
C ASN A 45 -1.11 14.72 1.57
N PRO A 46 0.21 14.95 1.41
CA PRO A 46 0.74 16.32 1.33
C PRO A 46 0.01 17.15 0.29
N ALA A 47 -0.21 18.42 0.60
CA ALA A 47 -0.84 19.34 -0.34
C ALA A 47 0.02 19.52 -1.60
N VAL A 48 -0.59 20.03 -2.67
CA VAL A 48 0.09 20.20 -3.98
C VAL A 48 1.36 21.06 -3.89
N ASP A 49 1.37 22.03 -2.99
CA ASP A 49 2.49 22.94 -2.77
C ASP A 49 3.52 22.44 -1.74
N GLU A 50 3.26 21.28 -1.14
CA GLU A 50 4.18 20.67 -0.19
C GLU A 50 5.12 19.69 -0.89
N ASP A 51 6.34 19.56 -0.35
CA ASP A 51 7.32 18.62 -0.88
C ASP A 51 6.98 17.19 -0.43
N PRO A 52 6.57 16.31 -1.36
CA PRO A 52 6.21 14.94 -0.99
C PRO A 52 7.40 14.13 -0.44
N TYR A 53 8.61 14.43 -0.84
CA TYR A 53 9.80 13.74 -0.35
C TYR A 53 10.00 13.92 1.15
N ARG A 54 9.67 15.10 1.65
CA ARG A 54 9.77 15.39 3.09
C ARG A 54 8.93 14.44 3.94
N PHE A 55 7.78 14.02 3.42
CA PHE A 55 6.84 13.15 4.14
C PHE A 55 7.04 11.67 3.84
N ALA A 56 7.53 11.32 2.66
CA ALA A 56 7.56 9.96 2.16
C ALA A 56 8.92 9.29 2.25
N VAL A 57 10.00 10.05 2.23
CA VAL A 57 11.37 9.52 2.16
C VAL A 57 12.03 9.62 3.53
N ILE A 58 12.67 8.51 3.94
CA ILE A 58 13.42 8.45 5.19
C ILE A 58 14.65 9.34 5.07
N GLY A 59 14.81 10.25 6.03
CA GLY A 59 15.96 11.13 6.14
C GLY A 59 16.99 10.62 7.16
N ASP A 60 17.60 11.55 7.87
CA ASP A 60 18.64 11.25 8.86
C ASP A 60 18.11 10.70 10.18
N GLU A 61 16.79 10.65 10.38
CA GLU A 61 16.16 10.02 11.55
C GLU A 61 16.39 8.51 11.60
N ASP A 62 16.68 7.90 10.45
CA ASP A 62 17.06 6.50 10.36
C ASP A 62 18.15 6.35 9.29
N PRO A 63 19.43 6.62 9.64
CA PRO A 63 20.52 6.69 8.67
C PRO A 63 20.73 5.41 7.88
N GLU A 64 20.46 4.25 8.48
CA GLU A 64 20.64 2.95 7.82
C GLU A 64 19.72 2.78 6.62
N PHE A 65 18.52 3.36 6.68
CA PHE A 65 17.51 3.24 5.62
C PHE A 65 17.22 4.56 4.92
N MET A 66 18.14 5.52 5.04
CA MET A 66 18.01 6.81 4.39
C MET A 66 17.77 6.66 2.89
N GLY A 67 16.80 7.40 2.36
CA GLY A 67 16.41 7.34 0.96
C GLY A 67 15.33 6.30 0.65
N GLY A 68 15.02 5.42 1.58
CA GLY A 68 13.89 4.51 1.48
C GLY A 68 12.59 5.13 1.96
N SER A 69 11.60 4.30 2.20
CA SER A 69 10.30 4.72 2.73
C SER A 69 9.76 3.70 3.70
N TYR A 70 8.99 4.16 4.66
CA TYR A 70 8.23 3.27 5.53
C TYR A 70 6.98 2.79 4.81
N VAL A 71 6.62 1.53 5.02
CA VAL A 71 5.38 0.95 4.53
C VAL A 71 4.56 0.47 5.72
N PHE A 72 3.34 0.93 5.77
CA PHE A 72 2.42 0.58 6.84
C PHE A 72 1.20 -0.12 6.22
N VAL A 73 0.92 -1.34 6.67
CA VAL A 73 -0.15 -2.16 6.12
C VAL A 73 -1.16 -2.48 7.20
N GLN A 74 -2.44 -2.22 6.90
CA GLN A 74 -3.55 -2.55 7.78
C GLN A 74 -4.61 -3.31 6.99
N LYS A 75 -5.13 -4.38 7.56
CA LYS A 75 -6.22 -5.15 6.97
C LYS A 75 -7.50 -4.90 7.76
N TYR A 76 -8.52 -4.43 7.07
CA TYR A 76 -9.84 -4.18 7.66
C TYR A 76 -10.85 -5.15 7.05
N ILE A 77 -11.73 -5.67 7.88
CA ILE A 77 -12.86 -6.47 7.43
C ILE A 77 -14.12 -5.65 7.71
N HIS A 78 -14.81 -5.26 6.63
CA HIS A 78 -15.99 -4.41 6.73
C HIS A 78 -17.26 -5.24 6.73
N ASP A 79 -18.19 -4.91 7.64
CA ASP A 79 -19.54 -5.44 7.59
C ASP A 79 -20.33 -4.64 6.54
N MET A 80 -20.28 -5.11 5.30
CA MET A 80 -20.94 -4.43 4.19
C MET A 80 -22.46 -4.51 4.27
N VAL A 81 -23.00 -5.52 4.92
CA VAL A 81 -24.46 -5.64 5.12
C VAL A 81 -24.95 -4.52 6.03
N ALA A 82 -24.28 -4.34 7.16
CA ALA A 82 -24.61 -3.25 8.09
C ALA A 82 -24.37 -1.88 7.47
N TRP A 83 -23.25 -1.71 6.75
CA TRP A 83 -22.91 -0.46 6.09
C TRP A 83 -23.96 -0.05 5.05
N ASN A 84 -24.38 -0.97 4.19
CA ASN A 84 -25.34 -0.69 3.13
C ASN A 84 -26.77 -0.49 3.66
N ALA A 85 -27.04 -0.82 4.92
CA ALA A 85 -28.33 -0.59 5.54
C ALA A 85 -28.50 0.83 6.12
N LEU A 86 -27.43 1.61 6.16
CA LEU A 86 -27.47 2.99 6.67
C LEU A 86 -28.18 3.95 5.72
#